data_635f0247f34e78f73d9a0bc4328efe76
#
_entry.id   635f0247f34e78f73d9a0bc4328efe76
#
_cell.length_a   1.000
_cell.length_b   1.000
_cell.length_c   1.000
_cell.angle_alpha   90.00
_cell.angle_beta   90.00
_cell.angle_gamma   90.00
#
_symmetry.space_group_name_H-M   'P 1'
#
loop_
_entity.id
_entity.type
_entity.pdbx_description
1 polymer ?
#
loop_
_entity_poly.entity_id
_entity_poly.type
_entity_poly.pdbx_seq_one_letter_code
_entity_poly.pdbx_strand_id
1 'polypeptide(L)'
;NAYKNNLNLVVVAGGVTYRGNVFSGAYSAAGGAADARNNVESVFLPAGTTGAVTVVVTAANINSDVVPNVEPALDQDYALVIYNLDEVEMPVVMGEGSALVAESCGVVGNGAIDPDETVTVDFVLRNAGSADTTNVVATLQAAGGVTAPDGPHAYGALLAGGASVTQSFTFVAT
;
A
#
# COMPACT_ATOMS: atom_id res chain seq x y z
N ASN A 1 -16.24 15.93 -22.36
CA ASN A 1 -16.16 15.18 -21.12
C ASN A 1 -16.32 16.14 -19.95
N ALA A 2 -17.21 15.81 -19.00
CA ALA A 2 -17.45 16.66 -17.85
C ALA A 2 -16.28 16.60 -16.83
N TYR A 3 -15.48 15.54 -16.88
CA TYR A 3 -14.39 15.31 -15.92
C TYR A 3 -13.04 15.18 -16.62
N LYS A 4 -12.02 15.73 -16.01
CA LYS A 4 -10.63 15.60 -16.45
C LYS A 4 -9.98 14.33 -15.91
N ASN A 5 -10.30 13.97 -14.67
CA ASN A 5 -9.81 12.78 -13.97
C ASN A 5 -10.92 11.74 -13.88
N ASN A 6 -10.56 10.47 -13.98
CA ASN A 6 -11.49 9.35 -13.89
C ASN A 6 -10.94 8.28 -12.92
N LEU A 7 -11.66 8.06 -11.84
CA LEU A 7 -11.47 6.93 -10.93
C LEU A 7 -12.60 5.93 -11.16
N ASN A 8 -12.28 4.65 -11.22
CA ASN A 8 -13.26 3.57 -11.36
C ASN A 8 -13.38 2.78 -10.07
N LEU A 9 -14.60 2.54 -9.65
CA LEU A 9 -14.93 1.64 -8.55
C LEU A 9 -15.22 0.23 -9.08
N VAL A 10 -14.54 -0.77 -8.51
CA VAL A 10 -14.79 -2.18 -8.78
C VAL A 10 -14.96 -2.90 -7.45
N VAL A 11 -16.00 -3.71 -7.33
CA VAL A 11 -16.25 -4.56 -6.18
C VAL A 11 -16.33 -6.02 -6.64
N VAL A 12 -15.59 -6.89 -5.98
CA VAL A 12 -15.67 -8.34 -6.19
C VAL A 12 -16.25 -8.97 -4.94
N ALA A 13 -17.38 -9.66 -5.09
CA ALA A 13 -18.05 -10.35 -4.01
C ALA A 13 -18.47 -11.75 -4.48
N GLY A 14 -18.10 -12.81 -3.73
CA GLY A 14 -18.40 -14.19 -4.10
C GLY A 14 -17.89 -14.59 -5.49
N GLY A 15 -16.76 -14.03 -5.95
CA GLY A 15 -16.20 -14.24 -7.29
C GLY A 15 -16.91 -13.47 -8.42
N VAL A 16 -17.94 -12.68 -8.10
CA VAL A 16 -18.67 -11.84 -9.06
C VAL A 16 -18.11 -10.43 -9.03
N THR A 17 -17.86 -9.85 -10.22
CA THR A 17 -17.37 -8.49 -10.37
C THR A 17 -18.52 -7.52 -10.64
N TYR A 18 -18.61 -6.47 -9.85
CA TYR A 18 -19.53 -5.35 -10.00
C TYR A 18 -18.73 -4.08 -10.29
N ARG A 19 -19.18 -3.27 -11.24
CA ARG A 19 -18.58 -1.98 -11.57
C ARG A 19 -19.47 -0.85 -11.10
N GLY A 20 -18.84 0.26 -10.75
CA GLY A 20 -19.55 1.45 -10.32
C GLY A 20 -20.63 1.87 -11.31
N ASN A 21 -21.79 2.24 -10.79
CA ASN A 21 -22.95 2.75 -11.53
C ASN A 21 -23.54 1.78 -12.59
N VAL A 22 -23.25 0.49 -12.51
CA VAL A 22 -23.91 -0.54 -13.33
C VAL A 22 -25.03 -1.18 -12.53
N PHE A 23 -26.27 -0.82 -12.80
CA PHE A 23 -27.43 -1.23 -12.02
C PHE A 23 -28.43 -2.06 -12.81
N SER A 24 -29.14 -2.96 -12.09
CA SER A 24 -30.33 -3.64 -12.54
C SER A 24 -31.38 -3.58 -11.41
N GLY A 25 -32.36 -2.71 -11.54
CA GLY A 25 -33.30 -2.41 -10.49
C GLY A 25 -32.63 -1.71 -9.29
N ALA A 26 -32.82 -2.27 -8.10
CA ALA A 26 -32.28 -1.69 -6.85
C ALA A 26 -30.84 -2.09 -6.54
N TYR A 27 -30.24 -2.99 -7.29
CA TYR A 27 -28.91 -3.54 -7.03
C TYR A 27 -27.98 -3.37 -8.23
N SER A 28 -26.69 -3.51 -8.01
CA SER A 28 -25.71 -3.56 -9.09
C SER A 28 -25.81 -4.85 -9.88
N ALA A 29 -25.66 -4.73 -11.19
CA ALA A 29 -25.55 -5.87 -12.09
C ALA A 29 -24.10 -6.32 -12.23
N ALA A 30 -23.89 -7.62 -12.42
CA ALA A 30 -22.56 -8.18 -12.66
C ALA A 30 -21.96 -7.72 -13.99
N GLY A 31 -20.67 -7.47 -14.03
CA GLY A 31 -19.94 -7.04 -15.23
C GLY A 31 -20.23 -5.59 -15.62
N GLY A 32 -20.56 -5.37 -16.88
CA GLY A 32 -20.82 -4.05 -17.47
C GLY A 32 -19.54 -3.27 -17.79
N ALA A 33 -19.70 -2.02 -18.23
CA ALA A 33 -18.61 -1.10 -18.52
C ALA A 33 -18.36 -0.16 -17.33
N ALA A 34 -17.12 0.27 -17.15
CA ALA A 34 -16.78 1.31 -16.18
C ALA A 34 -17.42 2.66 -16.55
N ASP A 35 -17.81 3.43 -15.55
CA ASP A 35 -18.41 4.75 -15.74
C ASP A 35 -17.31 5.82 -15.91
N ALA A 36 -17.11 6.26 -17.13
CA ALA A 36 -16.11 7.30 -17.46
C ALA A 36 -16.69 8.74 -17.38
N ARG A 37 -17.85 8.95 -16.76
CA ARG A 37 -18.55 10.24 -16.81
C ARG A 37 -18.85 10.84 -15.44
N ASN A 38 -19.10 10.00 -14.46
CA ASN A 38 -19.48 10.45 -13.12
C ASN A 38 -18.29 10.41 -12.17
N ASN A 39 -18.20 11.40 -11.32
CA ASN A 39 -17.20 11.48 -10.25
C ASN A 39 -17.69 10.82 -8.94
N VAL A 40 -18.91 10.31 -8.93
CA VAL A 40 -19.46 9.48 -7.84
C VAL A 40 -19.86 8.15 -8.44
N GLU A 41 -19.26 7.10 -7.93
CA GLU A 41 -19.59 5.74 -8.32
C GLU A 41 -20.09 4.96 -7.12
N SER A 42 -21.09 4.14 -7.34
CA SER A 42 -21.73 3.34 -6.30
C SER A 42 -21.92 1.90 -6.75
N VAL A 43 -21.76 0.98 -5.81
CA VAL A 43 -22.10 -0.44 -5.97
C VAL A 43 -23.04 -0.82 -4.84
N PHE A 44 -24.19 -1.36 -5.18
CA PHE A 44 -25.18 -1.92 -4.25
C PHE A 44 -25.23 -3.42 -4.45
N LEU A 45 -24.59 -4.15 -3.55
CA LEU A 45 -24.58 -5.62 -3.64
C LEU A 45 -25.99 -6.19 -3.42
N PRO A 46 -26.35 -7.27 -4.14
CA PRO A 46 -27.64 -7.93 -3.95
C PRO A 46 -27.84 -8.38 -2.50
N ALA A 47 -29.08 -8.36 -2.04
CA ALA A 47 -29.43 -8.85 -0.71
C ALA A 47 -29.01 -10.32 -0.57
N GLY A 48 -28.44 -10.66 0.60
CA GLY A 48 -27.94 -12.00 0.88
C GLY A 48 -26.54 -12.29 0.31
N THR A 49 -25.84 -11.31 -0.24
CA THR A 49 -24.42 -11.44 -0.57
C THR A 49 -23.63 -11.71 0.70
N THR A 50 -22.84 -12.78 0.71
CA THR A 50 -22.02 -13.22 1.84
C THR A 50 -20.60 -13.54 1.39
N GLY A 51 -19.68 -13.64 2.34
CA GLY A 51 -18.27 -13.95 2.09
C GLY A 51 -17.41 -12.70 1.86
N ALA A 52 -16.17 -12.93 1.47
CA ALA A 52 -15.19 -11.85 1.29
C ALA A 52 -15.60 -10.89 0.16
N VAL A 53 -15.48 -9.60 0.44
CA VAL A 53 -15.71 -8.53 -0.50
C VAL A 53 -14.39 -7.78 -0.70
N THR A 54 -13.98 -7.64 -1.95
CA THR A 54 -12.81 -6.82 -2.32
C THR A 54 -13.29 -5.57 -3.02
N VAL A 55 -12.85 -4.42 -2.53
CA VAL A 55 -13.15 -3.10 -3.11
C VAL A 55 -11.88 -2.53 -3.70
N VAL A 56 -11.93 -2.12 -4.95
CA VAL A 56 -10.79 -1.55 -5.68
C VAL A 56 -11.20 -0.21 -6.28
N VAL A 57 -10.43 0.83 -5.99
CA VAL A 57 -10.50 2.11 -6.68
C VAL A 57 -9.29 2.20 -7.60
N THR A 58 -9.53 2.41 -8.89
CA THR A 58 -8.49 2.47 -9.91
C THR A 58 -8.47 3.84 -10.57
N ALA A 59 -7.31 4.48 -10.62
CA ALA A 59 -7.09 5.66 -11.43
C ALA A 59 -7.04 5.26 -12.91
N ALA A 60 -8.18 5.34 -13.59
CA ALA A 60 -8.27 5.02 -15.01
C ALA A 60 -7.65 6.12 -15.89
N ASN A 61 -7.73 7.36 -15.43
CA ASN A 61 -7.16 8.51 -16.14
C ASN A 61 -7.01 9.71 -15.18
N ILE A 62 -5.81 10.22 -15.01
CA ILE A 62 -5.52 11.43 -14.25
C ILE A 62 -4.84 12.43 -15.17
N ASN A 63 -5.54 13.50 -15.52
CA ASN A 63 -5.11 14.52 -16.48
C ASN A 63 -4.95 15.91 -15.85
N SER A 64 -5.26 16.08 -14.60
CA SER A 64 -5.09 17.34 -13.89
C SER A 64 -4.73 17.08 -12.43
N ASP A 65 -3.87 17.95 -11.93
CA ASP A 65 -3.58 18.09 -10.51
C ASP A 65 -4.84 18.59 -9.78
N VAL A 66 -5.31 17.84 -8.78
CA VAL A 66 -6.46 18.17 -7.95
C VAL A 66 -6.04 18.44 -6.51
N VAL A 67 -4.86 18.00 -6.09
CA VAL A 67 -4.29 18.28 -4.77
C VAL A 67 -3.01 19.13 -4.93
N PRO A 68 -3.13 20.46 -5.14
CA PRO A 68 -2.00 21.33 -5.47
C PRO A 68 -0.90 21.29 -4.42
N ASN A 69 0.35 21.34 -4.89
CA ASN A 69 1.57 21.34 -4.08
C ASN A 69 1.88 20.02 -3.35
N VAL A 70 1.32 18.92 -3.83
CA VAL A 70 1.65 17.55 -3.40
C VAL A 70 2.22 16.80 -4.61
N GLU A 71 3.30 16.05 -4.43
CA GLU A 71 3.81 15.17 -5.47
C GLU A 71 3.11 13.78 -5.40
N PRO A 72 2.88 13.14 -6.55
CA PRO A 72 3.27 13.53 -7.92
C PRO A 72 2.40 14.67 -8.49
N ALA A 73 2.92 15.40 -9.47
CA ALA A 73 2.31 16.58 -10.08
C ALA A 73 0.94 16.35 -10.76
N LEU A 74 0.51 15.10 -10.89
CA LEU A 74 -0.84 14.73 -11.34
C LEU A 74 -1.41 13.74 -10.33
N ASP A 75 -2.39 14.16 -9.57
CA ASP A 75 -3.03 13.36 -8.55
C ASP A 75 -4.55 13.57 -8.47
N GLN A 76 -5.19 12.71 -7.70
CA GLN A 76 -6.62 12.77 -7.40
C GLN A 76 -6.86 12.09 -6.06
N ASP A 77 -7.35 12.84 -5.10
CA ASP A 77 -7.90 12.28 -3.88
C ASP A 77 -9.30 11.69 -4.10
N TYR A 78 -9.72 10.84 -3.18
CA TYR A 78 -11.08 10.30 -3.17
C TYR A 78 -11.54 9.98 -1.74
N ALA A 79 -12.83 9.91 -1.55
CA ALA A 79 -13.45 9.37 -0.35
C ALA A 79 -14.14 8.04 -0.67
N LEU A 80 -13.81 6.99 0.07
CA LEU A 80 -14.48 5.69 0.00
C LEU A 80 -15.37 5.51 1.22
N VAL A 81 -16.67 5.27 0.98
CA VAL A 81 -17.63 4.94 2.03
C VAL A 81 -18.11 3.51 1.82
N ILE A 82 -17.94 2.68 2.82
CA ILE A 82 -18.40 1.31 2.84
C ILE A 82 -19.45 1.19 3.96
N TYR A 83 -20.57 0.57 3.64
CA TYR A 83 -21.68 0.45 4.57
C TYR A 83 -22.18 -1.00 4.63
N ASN A 84 -22.52 -1.47 5.83
CA ASN A 84 -23.06 -2.81 6.05
C ASN A 84 -22.09 -3.96 5.70
N LEU A 85 -20.79 -3.76 5.89
CA LEU A 85 -19.78 -4.80 5.81
C LEU A 85 -19.13 -5.00 7.19
N ASP A 86 -18.88 -6.27 7.52
CA ASP A 86 -17.95 -6.61 8.60
C ASP A 86 -16.53 -6.56 8.03
N GLU A 87 -15.65 -5.78 8.62
CA GLU A 87 -14.25 -5.72 8.23
C GLU A 87 -13.55 -7.02 8.65
N VAL A 88 -12.83 -7.64 7.73
CA VAL A 88 -11.90 -8.71 8.08
C VAL A 88 -10.62 -8.06 8.56
N GLU A 89 -10.38 -8.13 9.86
CA GLU A 89 -9.15 -7.63 10.44
C GLU A 89 -7.94 -8.38 9.88
N MET A 90 -6.97 -7.65 9.35
CA MET A 90 -5.75 -8.21 8.81
C MET A 90 -4.54 -7.29 9.05
N PRO A 91 -3.36 -7.85 9.32
CA PRO A 91 -2.15 -7.06 9.42
C PRO A 91 -1.68 -6.60 8.03
N VAL A 92 -1.18 -5.37 7.94
CA VAL A 92 -0.53 -4.82 6.75
C VAL A 92 0.79 -4.18 7.17
N VAL A 93 1.90 -4.90 6.96
CA VAL A 93 3.23 -4.40 7.31
C VAL A 93 3.76 -3.52 6.19
N MET A 94 4.15 -2.31 6.53
CA MET A 94 4.68 -1.30 5.60
C MET A 94 6.05 -0.81 6.06
N GLY A 95 6.93 -0.48 5.08
CA GLY A 95 8.13 0.30 5.34
C GLY A 95 7.78 1.76 5.58
N GLU A 96 8.33 2.36 6.62
CA GLU A 96 8.14 3.78 6.95
C GLU A 96 9.39 4.63 6.72
N GLY A 97 10.53 4.00 6.45
CA GLY A 97 11.76 4.70 6.14
C GLY A 97 13.00 3.86 6.38
N SER A 98 14.13 4.45 6.04
CA SER A 98 15.45 3.92 6.32
C SER A 98 16.44 5.05 6.63
N ALA A 99 17.49 4.72 7.39
CA ALA A 99 18.55 5.67 7.72
C ALA A 99 19.90 4.97 7.71
N LEU A 100 20.90 5.56 7.08
CA LEU A 100 22.30 5.12 7.20
C LEU A 100 22.79 5.44 8.61
N VAL A 101 23.23 4.42 9.34
CA VAL A 101 23.68 4.53 10.74
C VAL A 101 25.19 4.48 10.84
N ALA A 102 25.82 3.62 10.03
CA ALA A 102 27.26 3.47 9.99
C ALA A 102 27.73 3.09 8.59
N GLU A 103 28.95 3.50 8.28
CA GLU A 103 29.66 3.21 7.04
C GLU A 103 31.14 2.98 7.34
N SER A 104 31.81 2.17 6.53
CA SER A 104 33.21 1.78 6.75
C SER A 104 34.21 2.60 5.93
N CYS A 105 33.82 3.72 5.34
CA CYS A 105 34.69 4.52 4.53
C CYS A 105 35.67 5.37 5.36
N GLY A 106 36.94 5.03 5.32
CA GLY A 106 38.04 5.87 5.79
C GLY A 106 37.93 6.35 7.25
N VAL A 107 38.45 7.56 7.51
CA VAL A 107 38.56 8.15 8.86
C VAL A 107 37.29 8.91 9.26
N VAL A 108 36.49 9.34 8.30
CA VAL A 108 35.21 10.03 8.49
C VAL A 108 34.25 9.58 7.41
N GLY A 109 33.09 9.09 7.82
CA GLY A 109 32.01 8.73 6.90
C GLY A 109 31.55 9.94 6.07
N ASN A 110 31.17 9.71 4.82
CA ASN A 110 30.73 10.76 3.91
C ASN A 110 29.19 10.93 3.89
N GLY A 111 28.45 10.02 4.57
CA GLY A 111 26.99 10.01 4.62
C GLY A 111 26.33 9.43 3.36
N ALA A 112 27.11 8.73 2.52
CA ALA A 112 26.64 8.05 1.33
C ALA A 112 27.04 6.57 1.37
N ILE A 113 26.31 5.73 0.67
CA ILE A 113 26.64 4.31 0.50
C ILE A 113 27.46 4.18 -0.78
N ASP A 114 28.73 3.84 -0.65
CA ASP A 114 29.64 3.65 -1.76
C ASP A 114 29.92 2.15 -2.04
N PRO A 115 30.29 1.76 -3.26
CA PRO A 115 30.68 0.38 -3.54
C PRO A 115 31.80 -0.14 -2.64
N ASP A 116 31.74 -1.42 -2.27
CA ASP A 116 32.68 -2.14 -1.41
C ASP A 116 32.69 -1.69 0.06
N GLU A 117 31.76 -0.84 0.48
CA GLU A 117 31.62 -0.47 1.87
C GLU A 117 30.77 -1.46 2.66
N THR A 118 31.16 -1.70 3.92
CA THR A 118 30.28 -2.30 4.91
C THR A 118 29.47 -1.18 5.56
N VAL A 119 28.17 -1.26 5.40
CA VAL A 119 27.23 -0.25 5.90
C VAL A 119 26.23 -0.89 6.86
N THR A 120 25.75 -0.09 7.80
CA THR A 120 24.61 -0.44 8.65
C THR A 120 23.48 0.55 8.38
N VAL A 121 22.32 0.02 8.02
CA VAL A 121 21.13 0.78 7.69
C VAL A 121 19.98 0.37 8.60
N ASP A 122 19.36 1.34 9.24
CA ASP A 122 18.11 1.15 9.95
C ASP A 122 16.94 1.07 8.95
N PHE A 123 16.09 0.06 9.10
CA PHE A 123 14.80 -0.02 8.42
C PHE A 123 13.68 0.04 9.43
N VAL A 124 12.71 0.89 9.14
CA VAL A 124 11.55 1.15 10.00
C VAL A 124 10.33 0.49 9.41
N LEU A 125 9.67 -0.38 10.19
CA LEU A 125 8.42 -1.01 9.80
C LEU A 125 7.29 -0.61 10.75
N ARG A 126 6.09 -0.52 10.18
CA ARG A 126 4.84 -0.31 10.92
C ARG A 126 3.75 -1.23 10.39
N ASN A 127 2.82 -1.59 11.26
CA ASN A 127 1.59 -2.25 10.86
C ASN A 127 0.49 -1.18 10.63
N ALA A 128 0.14 -0.96 9.38
CA ALA A 128 -0.94 -0.07 8.95
C ALA A 128 -2.28 -0.80 8.81
N GLY A 129 -2.33 -2.09 9.11
CA GLY A 129 -3.54 -2.90 9.07
C GLY A 129 -4.41 -2.78 10.32
N SER A 130 -5.50 -3.54 10.33
CA SER A 130 -6.50 -3.55 11.41
C SER A 130 -6.31 -4.68 12.42
N ALA A 131 -5.45 -5.66 12.15
CA ALA A 131 -5.08 -6.72 13.09
C ALA A 131 -3.60 -6.66 13.49
N ASP A 132 -3.29 -7.11 14.69
CA ASP A 132 -1.91 -7.24 15.15
C ASP A 132 -1.17 -8.35 14.38
N THR A 133 0.14 -8.20 14.20
CA THR A 133 1.01 -9.32 13.80
C THR A 133 1.40 -10.15 15.03
N THR A 134 1.73 -11.42 14.83
CA THR A 134 2.24 -12.26 15.94
C THR A 134 3.74 -12.11 16.13
N ASN A 135 4.49 -12.19 15.04
CA ASN A 135 5.95 -12.04 15.05
C ASN A 135 6.42 -11.71 13.62
N VAL A 136 6.96 -10.53 13.44
CA VAL A 136 7.55 -10.12 12.16
C VAL A 136 9.05 -10.34 12.20
N VAL A 137 9.55 -11.09 11.22
CA VAL A 137 10.98 -11.27 10.99
C VAL A 137 11.30 -10.83 9.59
N ALA A 138 12.25 -9.93 9.43
CA ALA A 138 12.70 -9.48 8.12
C ALA A 138 14.09 -10.02 7.80
N THR A 139 14.31 -10.33 6.53
CA THR A 139 15.58 -10.78 5.98
C THR A 139 15.97 -9.90 4.82
N LEU A 140 17.12 -9.27 4.90
CA LEU A 140 17.67 -8.51 3.78
C LEU A 140 18.19 -9.49 2.70
N GLN A 141 17.77 -9.28 1.47
CA GLN A 141 18.15 -10.15 0.36
C GLN A 141 19.47 -9.71 -0.27
N ALA A 142 20.32 -10.67 -0.62
CA ALA A 142 21.57 -10.43 -1.36
C ALA A 142 21.25 -10.11 -2.84
N ALA A 143 20.73 -8.93 -3.12
CA ALA A 143 20.33 -8.47 -4.44
C ALA A 143 20.35 -6.94 -4.51
N GLY A 144 20.37 -6.36 -5.71
CA GLY A 144 20.19 -4.92 -5.92
C GLY A 144 21.27 -4.04 -5.28
N GLY A 145 22.53 -4.48 -5.30
CA GLY A 145 23.63 -3.75 -4.67
C GLY A 145 23.90 -4.15 -3.22
N VAL A 146 23.23 -5.18 -2.72
CA VAL A 146 23.46 -5.75 -1.37
C VAL A 146 24.20 -7.06 -1.51
N THR A 147 25.33 -7.21 -0.83
CA THR A 147 26.09 -8.45 -0.69
C THR A 147 26.40 -8.73 0.78
N ALA A 148 26.59 -9.98 1.12
CA ALA A 148 26.86 -10.42 2.50
C ALA A 148 25.95 -9.76 3.54
N PRO A 149 24.62 -9.73 3.37
CA PRO A 149 23.74 -9.21 4.42
C PRO A 149 23.86 -10.07 5.68
N ASP A 150 23.70 -9.42 6.81
CA ASP A 150 23.59 -10.13 8.08
C ASP A 150 22.30 -10.98 8.15
N GLY A 151 22.13 -11.71 9.24
CA GLY A 151 21.00 -12.63 9.40
C GLY A 151 19.65 -11.93 9.53
N PRO A 152 18.56 -12.71 9.63
CA PRO A 152 17.23 -12.15 9.82
C PRO A 152 17.09 -11.43 11.17
N HIS A 153 16.38 -10.30 11.18
CA HIS A 153 16.10 -9.49 12.36
C HIS A 153 14.63 -9.56 12.75
N ALA A 154 14.36 -9.73 14.04
CA ALA A 154 13.00 -9.79 14.57
C ALA A 154 12.49 -8.40 14.94
N TYR A 155 11.40 -7.98 14.33
CA TYR A 155 10.64 -6.80 14.70
C TYR A 155 9.62 -7.08 15.82
N GLY A 156 9.36 -8.36 16.11
CA GLY A 156 8.37 -8.77 17.08
C GLY A 156 6.93 -8.60 16.61
N ALA A 157 6.02 -8.44 17.56
CA ALA A 157 4.63 -8.14 17.24
C ALA A 157 4.47 -6.64 16.92
N LEU A 158 3.94 -6.34 15.73
CA LEU A 158 3.58 -4.98 15.35
C LEU A 158 2.07 -4.81 15.54
N LEU A 159 1.69 -3.93 16.48
CA LEU A 159 0.29 -3.68 16.79
C LEU A 159 -0.40 -2.91 15.66
N ALA A 160 -1.67 -3.18 15.44
CA ALA A 160 -2.50 -2.49 14.46
C ALA A 160 -2.54 -0.98 14.75
N GLY A 161 -2.12 -0.15 13.79
CA GLY A 161 -2.00 1.29 13.97
C GLY A 161 -1.01 1.75 15.05
N GLY A 162 -0.18 0.82 15.55
CA GLY A 162 0.80 1.07 16.60
C GLY A 162 2.03 1.84 16.12
N ALA A 163 2.97 2.03 17.04
CA ALA A 163 4.24 2.69 16.75
C ALA A 163 5.11 1.84 15.81
N SER A 164 5.94 2.51 15.03
CA SER A 164 6.94 1.90 14.18
C SER A 164 8.04 1.24 14.99
N VAL A 165 8.60 0.16 14.47
CA VAL A 165 9.75 -0.55 15.06
C VAL A 165 10.91 -0.48 14.08
N THR A 166 12.10 -0.23 14.60
CA THR A 166 13.34 -0.11 13.81
C THR A 166 14.24 -1.31 14.09
N GLN A 167 14.87 -1.82 13.04
CA GLN A 167 15.95 -2.80 13.11
C GLN A 167 17.08 -2.40 12.18
N SER A 168 18.32 -2.61 12.66
CA SER A 168 19.53 -2.31 11.90
C SER A 168 19.99 -3.55 11.14
N PHE A 169 20.32 -3.38 9.85
CA PHE A 169 20.87 -4.42 9.00
C PHE A 169 22.25 -3.99 8.51
N THR A 170 23.20 -4.93 8.56
CA THR A 170 24.55 -4.71 8.07
C THR A 170 24.79 -5.52 6.81
N PHE A 171 25.39 -4.89 5.79
CA PHE A 171 25.70 -5.54 4.52
C PHE A 171 26.88 -4.84 3.83
N VAL A 172 27.41 -5.46 2.79
CA VAL A 172 28.40 -4.84 1.90
C VAL A 172 27.68 -4.33 0.65
N ALA A 173 27.89 -3.05 0.33
CA ALA A 173 27.35 -2.42 -0.87
C ALA A 173 28.19 -2.76 -2.11
N THR A 174 27.57 -2.88 -3.29
CA THR A 174 28.23 -3.17 -4.58
C THR A 174 27.67 -2.36 -5.72
#